data_7b076cde62743982bc43c0152f4951e7
#
_entry.id   7b076cde62743982bc43c0152f4951e7
#
_cell.length_a   1.000
_cell.length_b   1.000
_cell.length_c   1.000
_cell.angle_alpha   90.00
_cell.angle_beta   90.00
_cell.angle_gamma   90.00
#
_symmetry.space_group_name_H-M   'P 1'
#
loop_
_entity.id
_entity.type
_entity.pdbx_description
1 polymer ?
#
loop_
_entity_poly.entity_id
_entity_poly.type
_entity_poly.pdbx_seq_one_letter_code
_entity_poly.pdbx_strand_id
1 'polypeptide(L)'
;MGQTVLFNLFCTIVRYADGSNLNMGHHLEQIEGIVIIDEIDAHLHADLQFEVLPTLIKLFPKVQFIVSTHSPILLMGMEKEYGDDEFAIIEMPSGEQISTERFSEFERSLECYKQTVAFEREMKDRILAQEKPMVLLEGDTDRDYLRCALSVFEREDLLGQLVIDWVGSSSAQGAQHGGKDALNGTIRVFSKNPNLLQQRLLLLYDCDAKKPSADYFGKLFVRCIPQSETNEKITRGIENLLPPDVFEDHFYEDISTPDGGLVKKLKKRELCNDICAQHTLAHFEGFRVVIPFLDELANKTDSKSVKVEQIEEQAAVIK
;
A
#
# COMPACT_ATOMS: atom_id res chain seq x y z
N MET A 1 12.67 -11.89 18.24
CA MET A 1 12.96 -13.30 18.56
C MET A 1 13.73 -14.00 17.42
N GLY A 2 13.28 -13.99 16.18
CA GLY A 2 13.93 -14.68 15.05
C GLY A 2 15.38 -14.26 14.77
N GLN A 3 15.70 -12.96 14.83
CA GLN A 3 17.10 -12.49 14.66
C GLN A 3 18.07 -13.07 15.70
N THR A 4 17.61 -13.23 16.94
CA THR A 4 18.41 -13.84 18.03
C THR A 4 18.66 -15.32 17.76
N VAL A 5 17.68 -16.02 17.17
CA VAL A 5 17.83 -17.44 16.79
C VAL A 5 18.90 -17.59 15.71
N LEU A 6 18.83 -16.80 14.65
CA LEU A 6 19.85 -16.79 13.57
C LEU A 6 21.24 -16.45 14.11
N PHE A 7 21.34 -15.40 14.91
CA PHE A 7 22.62 -15.02 15.52
C PHE A 7 23.22 -16.17 16.34
N ASN A 8 22.43 -16.80 17.21
CA ASN A 8 22.90 -17.92 18.04
C ASN A 8 23.33 -19.12 17.19
N LEU A 9 22.55 -19.44 16.13
CA LEU A 9 22.86 -20.54 15.22
C LEU A 9 24.23 -20.34 14.57
N PHE A 10 24.45 -19.20 13.89
CA PHE A 10 25.69 -18.95 13.18
C PHE A 10 26.88 -18.70 14.11
N CYS A 11 26.68 -18.07 15.26
CA CYS A 11 27.71 -17.99 16.30
C CYS A 11 28.11 -19.38 16.83
N THR A 12 27.16 -20.31 16.89
CA THR A 12 27.46 -21.70 17.31
C THR A 12 28.37 -22.39 16.29
N ILE A 13 28.12 -22.22 15.00
CA ILE A 13 28.99 -22.77 13.94
C ILE A 13 30.41 -22.24 14.08
N VAL A 14 30.55 -20.90 14.21
CA VAL A 14 31.87 -20.26 14.41
C VAL A 14 32.57 -20.77 15.67
N ARG A 15 31.83 -20.90 16.78
CA ARG A 15 32.36 -21.41 18.05
C ARG A 15 32.86 -22.85 17.97
N TYR A 16 32.16 -23.71 17.23
CA TYR A 16 32.64 -25.11 17.03
C TYR A 16 33.87 -25.16 16.12
N ALA A 17 33.98 -24.31 15.14
CA ALA A 17 35.17 -24.19 14.30
C ALA A 17 36.39 -23.68 15.10
N ASP A 18 36.16 -22.80 16.08
CA ASP A 18 37.22 -22.19 16.93
C ASP A 18 37.72 -23.09 18.06
N GLY A 19 37.17 -24.29 18.17
CA GLY A 19 37.28 -25.21 19.36
C GLY A 19 38.68 -25.70 19.74
N SER A 20 39.76 -25.25 19.10
CA SER A 20 41.14 -25.70 19.45
C SER A 20 42.24 -24.65 19.38
N ASN A 21 42.00 -23.44 18.91
CA ASN A 21 43.02 -22.38 18.80
C ASN A 21 42.45 -20.98 19.01
N LEU A 22 42.45 -20.53 20.25
CA LEU A 22 41.94 -19.21 20.70
C LEU A 22 42.63 -17.97 20.08
N ASN A 23 43.58 -18.14 19.15
CA ASN A 23 44.43 -17.07 18.62
C ASN A 23 44.35 -16.86 17.10
N MET A 24 43.48 -17.55 16.40
CA MET A 24 43.32 -17.33 14.95
C MET A 24 41.92 -16.84 14.67
N GLY A 25 41.80 -15.57 14.26
CA GLY A 25 40.59 -15.07 13.66
C GLY A 25 40.27 -15.89 12.40
N HIS A 26 39.34 -16.81 12.49
CA HIS A 26 38.91 -17.58 11.33
C HIS A 26 38.11 -16.68 10.41
N HIS A 27 38.52 -16.60 9.14
CA HIS A 27 37.66 -16.13 8.10
C HIS A 27 36.53 -17.16 7.90
N LEU A 28 35.27 -16.75 7.87
CA LEU A 28 34.10 -17.63 7.74
C LEU A 28 34.22 -18.58 6.54
N GLU A 29 34.82 -18.08 5.47
CA GLU A 29 35.13 -18.84 4.23
C GLU A 29 36.10 -20.02 4.39
N GLN A 30 36.82 -20.09 5.49
CA GLN A 30 37.77 -21.16 5.80
C GLN A 30 37.18 -22.26 6.70
N ILE A 31 36.02 -22.04 7.26
CA ILE A 31 35.35 -23.03 8.11
C ILE A 31 34.85 -24.16 7.23
N GLU A 32 35.24 -25.39 7.59
CA GLU A 32 34.89 -26.61 6.88
C GLU A 32 34.12 -27.56 7.79
N GLY A 33 33.13 -28.25 7.26
CA GLY A 33 32.36 -29.23 8.02
C GLY A 33 30.98 -29.53 7.49
N ILE A 34 30.19 -30.24 8.28
CA ILE A 34 28.79 -30.56 7.99
C ILE A 34 27.95 -30.00 9.12
N VAL A 35 26.91 -29.28 8.77
CA VAL A 35 25.94 -28.72 9.71
C VAL A 35 24.56 -29.32 9.40
N ILE A 36 23.97 -29.95 10.41
CA ILE A 36 22.64 -30.57 10.29
C ILE A 36 21.68 -29.79 11.19
N ILE A 37 20.59 -29.29 10.60
CA ILE A 37 19.59 -28.48 11.32
C ILE A 37 18.20 -28.97 10.97
N ASP A 38 17.44 -29.30 12.00
CA ASP A 38 16.04 -29.64 11.87
C ASP A 38 15.19 -28.37 12.01
N GLU A 39 14.19 -28.18 11.13
CA GLU A 39 13.29 -27.02 11.12
C GLU A 39 14.02 -25.66 11.16
N ILE A 40 14.96 -25.43 10.25
CA ILE A 40 15.80 -24.22 10.20
C ILE A 40 14.99 -22.91 10.12
N ASP A 41 13.77 -22.97 9.61
CA ASP A 41 12.82 -21.86 9.47
C ASP A 41 11.99 -21.60 10.74
N ALA A 42 12.09 -22.46 11.75
CA ALA A 42 11.30 -22.35 12.97
C ALA A 42 11.48 -20.98 13.64
N HIS A 43 10.36 -20.31 13.95
CA HIS A 43 10.32 -18.99 14.58
C HIS A 43 10.92 -17.83 13.79
N LEU A 44 11.23 -18.03 12.50
CA LEU A 44 11.71 -16.96 11.61
C LEU A 44 10.56 -16.29 10.90
N HIS A 45 10.61 -14.96 10.84
CA HIS A 45 9.71 -14.18 9.99
C HIS A 45 10.01 -14.44 8.52
N ALA A 46 9.01 -14.31 7.63
CA ALA A 46 9.14 -14.58 6.19
C ALA A 46 10.34 -13.86 5.53
N ASP A 47 10.58 -12.59 5.88
CA ASP A 47 11.71 -11.82 5.33
C ASP A 47 13.07 -12.40 5.74
N LEU A 48 13.16 -12.93 6.98
CA LEU A 48 14.38 -13.58 7.45
C LEU A 48 14.62 -14.92 6.74
N GLN A 49 13.56 -15.64 6.41
CA GLN A 49 13.65 -16.89 5.66
C GLN A 49 14.04 -16.66 4.20
N PHE A 50 13.48 -15.62 3.56
CA PHE A 50 13.68 -15.36 2.15
C PHE A 50 15.00 -14.65 1.83
N GLU A 51 15.39 -13.67 2.65
CA GLU A 51 16.54 -12.79 2.32
C GLU A 51 17.77 -13.07 3.18
N VAL A 52 17.56 -13.22 4.49
CA VAL A 52 18.69 -13.23 5.43
C VAL A 52 19.32 -14.59 5.58
N LEU A 53 18.50 -15.63 5.76
CA LEU A 53 19.00 -16.97 6.04
C LEU A 53 19.82 -17.56 4.87
N PRO A 54 19.38 -17.46 3.59
CA PRO A 54 20.20 -17.90 2.44
C PRO A 54 21.53 -17.18 2.36
N THR A 55 21.53 -15.84 2.53
CA THR A 55 22.76 -15.04 2.52
C THR A 55 23.73 -15.43 3.65
N LEU A 56 23.21 -15.73 4.86
CA LEU A 56 24.04 -16.16 5.97
C LEU A 56 24.66 -17.55 5.74
N ILE A 57 23.94 -18.49 5.14
CA ILE A 57 24.46 -19.79 4.74
C ILE A 57 25.60 -19.63 3.74
N LYS A 58 25.48 -18.71 2.78
CA LYS A 58 26.51 -18.43 1.75
C LYS A 58 27.84 -17.92 2.30
N LEU A 59 27.85 -17.38 3.53
CA LEU A 59 29.09 -16.96 4.21
C LEU A 59 30.02 -18.14 4.54
N PHE A 60 29.53 -19.39 4.43
CA PHE A 60 30.28 -20.61 4.79
C PHE A 60 30.40 -21.54 3.58
N PRO A 61 31.13 -21.15 2.52
CA PRO A 61 31.15 -21.88 1.24
C PRO A 61 31.75 -23.30 1.31
N LYS A 62 32.45 -23.63 2.40
CA LYS A 62 33.03 -24.96 2.60
C LYS A 62 32.28 -25.81 3.65
N VAL A 63 31.15 -25.30 4.13
CA VAL A 63 30.28 -26.03 5.04
C VAL A 63 29.12 -26.62 4.25
N GLN A 64 28.93 -27.93 4.35
CA GLN A 64 27.73 -28.59 3.82
C GLN A 64 26.58 -28.41 4.83
N PHE A 65 25.54 -27.74 4.43
CA PHE A 65 24.29 -27.62 5.21
C PHE A 65 23.31 -28.71 4.77
N ILE A 66 22.81 -29.48 5.75
CA ILE A 66 21.71 -30.44 5.58
C ILE A 66 20.60 -29.95 6.51
N VAL A 67 19.51 -29.46 5.94
CA VAL A 67 18.45 -28.79 6.70
C VAL A 67 17.09 -29.38 6.38
N SER A 68 16.21 -29.46 7.36
CA SER A 68 14.78 -29.67 7.09
C SER A 68 14.03 -28.36 7.19
N THR A 69 12.97 -28.23 6.41
CA THR A 69 12.08 -27.06 6.42
C THR A 69 10.68 -27.45 5.93
N HIS A 70 9.68 -26.73 6.41
CA HIS A 70 8.31 -26.74 5.89
C HIS A 70 7.97 -25.44 5.14
N SER A 71 8.95 -24.54 4.95
CA SER A 71 8.72 -23.22 4.40
C SER A 71 9.02 -23.13 2.90
N PRO A 72 8.01 -22.99 2.04
CA PRO A 72 8.22 -22.65 0.64
C PRO A 72 8.99 -21.34 0.45
N ILE A 73 8.84 -20.40 1.40
CA ILE A 73 9.49 -19.08 1.38
C ILE A 73 11.00 -19.21 1.50
N LEU A 74 11.48 -20.10 2.37
CA LEU A 74 12.90 -20.38 2.47
C LEU A 74 13.44 -21.00 1.18
N LEU A 75 12.74 -21.99 0.61
CA LEU A 75 13.17 -22.64 -0.63
C LEU A 75 13.31 -21.64 -1.79
N MET A 76 12.36 -20.72 -1.94
CA MET A 76 12.46 -19.63 -2.92
C MET A 76 13.63 -18.67 -2.62
N GLY A 77 13.90 -18.39 -1.36
CA GLY A 77 15.08 -17.59 -0.97
C GLY A 77 16.40 -18.28 -1.32
N MET A 78 16.45 -19.60 -1.13
CA MET A 78 17.62 -20.42 -1.52
C MET A 78 17.84 -20.41 -3.04
N GLU A 79 16.78 -20.61 -3.83
CA GLU A 79 16.86 -20.54 -5.29
C GLU A 79 17.37 -19.17 -5.78
N LYS A 80 16.83 -18.09 -5.23
CA LYS A 80 17.24 -16.73 -5.57
C LYS A 80 18.72 -16.49 -5.28
N GLU A 81 19.24 -17.03 -4.19
CA GLU A 81 20.62 -16.78 -3.73
C GLU A 81 21.65 -17.71 -4.39
N TYR A 82 21.26 -18.96 -4.68
CA TYR A 82 22.15 -20.02 -5.16
C TYR A 82 21.91 -20.45 -6.61
N GLY A 83 20.72 -20.19 -7.17
CA GLY A 83 20.31 -20.78 -8.45
C GLY A 83 20.02 -22.28 -8.31
N ASP A 84 19.74 -22.93 -9.43
CA ASP A 84 19.26 -24.34 -9.44
C ASP A 84 20.37 -25.37 -9.18
N ASP A 85 21.63 -25.02 -9.36
CA ASP A 85 22.75 -25.97 -9.40
C ASP A 85 23.50 -26.09 -8.06
N GLU A 86 23.37 -25.15 -7.15
CA GLU A 86 24.17 -25.08 -5.91
C GLU A 86 23.48 -25.68 -4.68
N PHE A 87 22.20 -26.07 -4.76
CA PHE A 87 21.48 -26.76 -3.70
C PHE A 87 20.50 -27.79 -4.28
N ALA A 88 20.07 -28.74 -3.45
CA ALA A 88 19.10 -29.77 -3.83
C ALA A 88 17.96 -29.80 -2.82
N ILE A 89 16.74 -29.91 -3.31
CA ILE A 89 15.54 -30.10 -2.49
C ILE A 89 15.12 -31.57 -2.59
N ILE A 90 15.05 -32.25 -1.45
CA ILE A 90 14.61 -33.64 -1.33
C ILE A 90 13.25 -33.67 -0.63
N GLU A 91 12.23 -34.12 -1.34
CA GLU A 91 10.90 -34.28 -0.77
C GLU A 91 10.82 -35.48 0.18
N MET A 92 10.35 -35.27 1.40
CA MET A 92 10.17 -36.34 2.35
C MET A 92 8.67 -36.71 2.46
N PRO A 93 8.29 -37.99 2.58
CA PRO A 93 9.15 -39.17 2.77
C PRO A 93 9.58 -39.86 1.46
N SER A 94 9.24 -39.32 0.28
CA SER A 94 9.51 -40.01 -0.99
C SER A 94 11.00 -40.15 -1.29
N GLY A 95 11.83 -39.21 -0.84
CA GLY A 95 13.25 -39.13 -1.16
C GLY A 95 13.53 -38.64 -2.59
N GLU A 96 12.52 -38.14 -3.30
CA GLU A 96 12.65 -37.64 -4.65
C GLU A 96 13.22 -36.22 -4.65
N GLN A 97 14.15 -35.91 -5.58
CA GLN A 97 14.60 -34.55 -5.79
C GLN A 97 13.51 -33.79 -6.55
N ILE A 98 13.16 -32.61 -6.04
CA ILE A 98 12.15 -31.71 -6.65
C ILE A 98 12.76 -30.36 -6.97
N SER A 99 12.12 -29.65 -7.92
CA SER A 99 12.47 -28.27 -8.28
C SER A 99 11.58 -27.25 -7.55
N THR A 100 12.07 -26.03 -7.43
CA THR A 100 11.36 -24.88 -6.86
C THR A 100 10.17 -24.42 -7.70
N GLU A 101 10.08 -24.81 -8.98
CA GLU A 101 8.93 -24.47 -9.84
C GLU A 101 7.57 -24.82 -9.22
N ARG A 102 7.53 -25.86 -8.37
CA ARG A 102 6.32 -26.21 -7.61
C ARG A 102 5.84 -25.08 -6.67
N PHE A 103 6.70 -24.14 -6.34
CA PHE A 103 6.41 -23.04 -5.42
C PHE A 103 6.19 -21.70 -6.10
N SER A 104 6.16 -21.65 -7.43
CA SER A 104 6.00 -20.41 -8.23
C SER A 104 4.74 -19.61 -7.90
N GLU A 105 3.66 -20.26 -7.45
CA GLU A 105 2.45 -19.56 -6.98
C GLU A 105 2.69 -18.81 -5.65
N PHE A 106 3.52 -19.37 -4.78
CA PHE A 106 3.92 -18.71 -3.52
C PHE A 106 4.84 -17.53 -3.78
N GLU A 107 5.74 -17.63 -4.76
CA GLU A 107 6.61 -16.54 -5.18
C GLU A 107 5.80 -15.32 -5.65
N ARG A 108 4.85 -15.54 -6.56
CA ARG A 108 3.93 -14.48 -7.03
C ARG A 108 3.15 -13.85 -5.87
N SER A 109 2.67 -14.68 -4.94
CA SER A 109 1.93 -14.22 -3.77
C SER A 109 2.81 -13.41 -2.82
N LEU A 110 4.07 -13.84 -2.60
CA LEU A 110 5.04 -13.12 -1.79
C LEU A 110 5.45 -11.80 -2.42
N GLU A 111 5.66 -11.77 -3.73
CA GLU A 111 6.00 -10.55 -4.46
C GLU A 111 4.86 -9.54 -4.40
N CYS A 112 3.62 -9.98 -4.60
CA CYS A 112 2.42 -9.17 -4.44
C CYS A 112 2.31 -8.62 -3.02
N TYR A 113 2.60 -9.43 -2.00
CA TYR A 113 2.62 -8.99 -0.59
C TYR A 113 3.71 -7.94 -0.33
N LYS A 114 4.94 -8.15 -0.82
CA LYS A 114 6.04 -7.19 -0.67
C LYS A 114 5.73 -5.85 -1.33
N GLN A 115 5.18 -5.88 -2.54
CA GLN A 115 4.74 -4.67 -3.24
C GLN A 115 3.66 -3.93 -2.46
N THR A 116 2.70 -4.66 -1.87
CA THR A 116 1.65 -4.08 -1.03
C THR A 116 2.23 -3.43 0.23
N VAL A 117 3.15 -4.09 0.93
CA VAL A 117 3.80 -3.54 2.13
C VAL A 117 4.66 -2.32 1.83
N ALA A 118 5.42 -2.35 0.72
CA ALA A 118 6.22 -1.22 0.27
C ALA A 118 5.33 -0.02 -0.07
N PHE A 119 4.22 -0.26 -0.77
CA PHE A 119 3.22 0.74 -1.09
C PHE A 119 2.55 1.33 0.16
N GLU A 120 2.14 0.50 1.12
CA GLU A 120 1.56 0.98 2.39
C GLU A 120 2.54 1.86 3.16
N ARG A 121 3.84 1.54 3.13
CA ARG A 121 4.90 2.35 3.75
C ARG A 121 5.04 3.69 3.05
N GLU A 122 5.16 3.70 1.73
CA GLU A 122 5.27 4.91 0.92
C GLU A 122 4.07 5.84 1.13
N MET A 123 2.85 5.29 1.11
CA MET A 123 1.62 6.04 1.37
C MET A 123 1.60 6.64 2.76
N LYS A 124 2.00 5.86 3.76
CA LYS A 124 2.09 6.35 5.14
C LYS A 124 3.07 7.52 5.24
N ASP A 125 4.26 7.39 4.68
CA ASP A 125 5.29 8.42 4.71
C ASP A 125 4.82 9.68 3.97
N ARG A 126 4.14 9.52 2.82
CA ARG A 126 3.55 10.63 2.05
C ARG A 126 2.49 11.39 2.84
N ILE A 127 1.60 10.69 3.55
CA ILE A 127 0.57 11.32 4.39
C ILE A 127 1.19 12.03 5.59
N LEU A 128 2.17 11.40 6.26
CA LEU A 128 2.81 11.95 7.44
C LEU A 128 3.68 13.18 7.15
N ALA A 129 4.21 13.29 5.93
CA ALA A 129 5.02 14.43 5.50
C ALA A 129 4.20 15.69 5.13
N GLN A 130 2.85 15.62 5.10
CA GLN A 130 2.03 16.76 4.69
C GLN A 130 1.92 17.83 5.77
N GLU A 131 2.11 19.08 5.35
CA GLU A 131 1.93 20.27 6.20
C GLU A 131 0.53 20.88 6.09
N LYS A 132 -0.23 20.49 5.08
CA LYS A 132 -1.62 20.95 4.83
C LYS A 132 -2.59 19.79 4.96
N PRO A 133 -3.87 20.06 5.29
CA PRO A 133 -4.91 19.04 5.21
C PRO A 133 -4.96 18.39 3.82
N MET A 134 -5.18 17.09 3.80
CA MET A 134 -5.09 16.29 2.57
C MET A 134 -6.40 15.57 2.25
N VAL A 135 -6.74 15.55 0.96
CA VAL A 135 -7.82 14.73 0.41
C VAL A 135 -7.21 13.61 -0.42
N LEU A 136 -7.56 12.37 -0.10
CA LEU A 136 -7.19 11.20 -0.89
C LEU A 136 -8.41 10.61 -1.59
N LEU A 137 -8.31 10.45 -2.90
CA LEU A 137 -9.31 9.86 -3.77
C LEU A 137 -8.89 8.45 -4.22
N GLU A 138 -9.81 7.71 -4.84
CA GLU A 138 -9.57 6.34 -5.29
C GLU A 138 -8.64 6.27 -6.50
N GLY A 139 -8.76 7.22 -7.44
CA GLY A 139 -8.05 7.23 -8.71
C GLY A 139 -7.41 8.56 -9.07
N ASP A 140 -6.48 8.51 -10.00
CA ASP A 140 -5.79 9.67 -10.54
C ASP A 140 -6.71 10.57 -11.39
N THR A 141 -7.69 9.98 -12.09
CA THR A 141 -8.73 10.73 -12.81
C THR A 141 -9.64 11.48 -11.83
N ASP A 142 -9.94 10.89 -10.67
CA ASP A 142 -10.79 11.52 -9.66
C ASP A 142 -10.13 12.79 -9.11
N ARG A 143 -8.81 12.70 -8.86
CA ARG A 143 -7.99 13.86 -8.47
C ARG A 143 -8.07 14.96 -9.52
N ASP A 144 -7.90 14.62 -10.78
CA ASP A 144 -7.83 15.58 -11.87
C ASP A 144 -9.19 16.25 -12.09
N TYR A 145 -10.30 15.47 -12.06
CA TYR A 145 -11.65 16.02 -12.11
C TYR A 145 -11.92 16.97 -10.93
N LEU A 146 -11.59 16.59 -9.71
CA LEU A 146 -11.84 17.42 -8.53
C LEU A 146 -11.07 18.74 -8.56
N ARG A 147 -9.79 18.70 -8.98
CA ARG A 147 -8.97 19.90 -9.15
C ARG A 147 -9.52 20.81 -10.23
N CYS A 148 -9.95 20.24 -11.37
CA CYS A 148 -10.57 21.00 -12.45
C CYS A 148 -11.90 21.62 -12.00
N ALA A 149 -12.76 20.87 -11.31
CA ALA A 149 -14.02 21.37 -10.75
C ALA A 149 -13.80 22.59 -9.83
N LEU A 150 -12.81 22.51 -8.93
CA LEU A 150 -12.47 23.62 -8.04
C LEU A 150 -11.99 24.85 -8.80
N SER A 151 -11.19 24.68 -9.85
CA SER A 151 -10.76 25.79 -10.72
C SER A 151 -11.95 26.41 -11.46
N VAL A 152 -12.84 25.58 -12.02
CA VAL A 152 -14.07 26.05 -12.70
C VAL A 152 -15.00 26.79 -11.76
N PHE A 153 -15.04 26.41 -10.49
CA PHE A 153 -15.85 27.08 -9.45
C PHE A 153 -15.15 28.31 -8.83
N GLU A 154 -13.96 28.68 -9.33
CA GLU A 154 -13.15 29.78 -8.79
C GLU A 154 -12.80 29.59 -7.28
N ARG A 155 -12.65 28.30 -6.84
CA ARG A 155 -12.30 27.92 -5.46
C ARG A 155 -10.80 27.74 -5.29
N GLU A 156 -10.02 28.74 -5.74
CA GLU A 156 -8.58 28.78 -5.58
C GLU A 156 -8.14 28.77 -4.09
N ASP A 157 -9.04 29.25 -3.21
CA ASP A 157 -8.88 29.18 -1.75
C ASP A 157 -8.68 27.74 -1.28
N LEU A 158 -9.50 26.80 -1.75
CA LEU A 158 -9.39 25.36 -1.40
C LEU A 158 -8.18 24.71 -2.05
N LEU A 159 -7.87 25.04 -3.30
CA LEU A 159 -6.67 24.55 -3.98
C LEU A 159 -5.38 24.99 -3.28
N GLY A 160 -5.38 26.19 -2.69
CA GLY A 160 -4.26 26.70 -1.92
C GLY A 160 -4.12 26.11 -0.52
N GLN A 161 -5.23 25.75 0.14
CA GLN A 161 -5.27 25.27 1.52
C GLN A 161 -5.17 23.75 1.64
N LEU A 162 -5.58 22.99 0.63
CA LEU A 162 -5.67 21.53 0.65
C LEU A 162 -4.67 20.89 -0.31
N VAL A 163 -4.17 19.73 0.08
CA VAL A 163 -3.48 18.82 -0.85
C VAL A 163 -4.50 17.83 -1.37
N ILE A 164 -4.79 17.89 -2.67
CA ILE A 164 -5.71 16.96 -3.33
C ILE A 164 -4.88 15.95 -4.11
N ASP A 165 -4.96 14.68 -3.71
CA ASP A 165 -4.19 13.59 -4.30
C ASP A 165 -5.01 12.30 -4.31
N TRP A 166 -4.46 11.23 -4.87
CA TRP A 166 -5.10 9.91 -4.93
C TRP A 166 -4.25 8.85 -4.26
N VAL A 167 -4.91 7.76 -3.85
CA VAL A 167 -4.26 6.64 -3.18
C VAL A 167 -3.65 5.70 -4.20
N GLY A 168 -2.51 6.00 -4.73
CA GLY A 168 -1.85 5.15 -5.72
C GLY A 168 -0.54 5.76 -6.19
N SER A 169 0.11 5.07 -7.10
CA SER A 169 1.31 5.52 -7.78
C SER A 169 1.11 5.47 -9.29
N SER A 170 1.71 6.42 -10.00
CA SER A 170 1.74 6.43 -11.45
C SER A 170 3.03 5.80 -11.93
N SER A 171 2.94 4.76 -12.76
CA SER A 171 4.07 4.12 -13.42
C SER A 171 3.99 4.32 -14.93
N ALA A 172 5.06 3.95 -15.65
CA ALA A 172 5.06 3.95 -17.12
C ALA A 172 3.98 3.02 -17.72
N GLN A 173 3.44 2.10 -16.92
CA GLN A 173 2.38 1.17 -17.29
C GLN A 173 0.97 1.65 -16.89
N GLY A 174 0.83 2.88 -16.34
CA GLY A 174 -0.42 3.48 -15.89
C GLY A 174 -0.54 3.58 -14.37
N ALA A 175 -1.75 3.87 -13.90
CA ALA A 175 -2.10 3.96 -12.49
C ALA A 175 -2.06 2.58 -11.83
N GLN A 176 -1.36 2.46 -10.71
CA GLN A 176 -1.20 1.22 -9.95
C GLN A 176 -1.57 1.43 -8.48
N HIS A 177 -2.01 0.36 -7.83
CA HIS A 177 -2.33 0.33 -6.39
C HIS A 177 -3.40 1.34 -5.93
N GLY A 178 -4.28 1.81 -6.85
CA GLY A 178 -5.40 2.68 -6.53
C GLY A 178 -6.66 1.93 -6.09
N GLY A 179 -7.74 2.69 -5.92
CA GLY A 179 -9.09 2.19 -5.65
C GLY A 179 -9.43 2.05 -4.16
N LYS A 180 -10.66 1.60 -3.91
CA LYS A 180 -11.26 1.52 -2.57
C LYS A 180 -10.46 0.67 -1.57
N ASP A 181 -9.76 -0.37 -2.03
CA ASP A 181 -9.02 -1.26 -1.12
C ASP A 181 -7.77 -0.59 -0.55
N ALA A 182 -7.12 0.26 -1.34
CA ALA A 182 -6.00 1.09 -0.86
C ALA A 182 -6.47 2.15 0.15
N LEU A 183 -7.61 2.81 -0.10
CA LEU A 183 -8.24 3.69 0.90
C LEU A 183 -8.66 2.92 2.17
N ASN A 184 -9.15 1.69 2.05
CA ASN A 184 -9.46 0.83 3.20
C ASN A 184 -8.21 0.47 4.01
N GLY A 185 -7.07 0.25 3.36
CA GLY A 185 -5.77 0.10 4.00
C GLY A 185 -5.41 1.34 4.84
N THR A 186 -5.57 2.52 4.26
CA THR A 186 -5.34 3.80 4.94
C THR A 186 -6.24 3.97 6.17
N ILE A 187 -7.55 3.63 6.08
CA ILE A 187 -8.45 3.63 7.24
C ILE A 187 -7.92 2.70 8.34
N ARG A 188 -7.53 1.47 8.01
CA ARG A 188 -7.05 0.49 9.00
C ARG A 188 -5.88 1.01 9.83
N VAL A 189 -4.97 1.75 9.21
CA VAL A 189 -3.81 2.34 9.91
C VAL A 189 -4.21 3.52 10.77
N PHE A 190 -4.88 4.51 10.21
CA PHE A 190 -5.07 5.81 10.86
C PHE A 190 -6.34 5.89 11.74
N SER A 191 -7.37 5.06 11.52
CA SER A 191 -8.54 5.03 12.43
C SER A 191 -8.19 4.57 13.84
N LYS A 192 -7.17 3.70 13.96
CA LYS A 192 -6.68 3.22 15.26
C LYS A 192 -5.64 4.16 15.87
N ASN A 193 -4.96 4.95 15.05
CA ASN A 193 -3.85 5.82 15.45
C ASN A 193 -3.94 7.22 14.83
N PRO A 194 -5.06 7.96 14.96
CA PRO A 194 -5.23 9.25 14.31
C PRO A 194 -4.28 10.33 14.84
N ASN A 195 -3.70 10.12 16.04
CA ASN A 195 -2.67 11.00 16.59
C ASN A 195 -1.35 10.98 15.80
N LEU A 196 -1.15 10.00 14.92
CA LEU A 196 -0.02 9.98 13.99
C LEU A 196 -0.18 11.05 12.89
N LEU A 197 -1.42 11.42 12.54
CA LEU A 197 -1.68 12.45 11.54
C LEU A 197 -1.24 13.81 12.08
N GLN A 198 -0.33 14.47 11.40
CA GLN A 198 0.06 15.85 11.66
C GLN A 198 -1.04 16.83 11.25
N GLN A 199 -1.65 16.56 10.09
CA GLN A 199 -2.75 17.32 9.53
C GLN A 199 -4.00 16.45 9.36
N ARG A 200 -5.12 17.10 9.02
CA ARG A 200 -6.39 16.42 8.77
C ARG A 200 -6.34 15.69 7.43
N LEU A 201 -6.96 14.53 7.39
CA LEU A 201 -7.03 13.66 6.22
C LEU A 201 -8.49 13.33 5.92
N LEU A 202 -8.93 13.62 4.70
CA LEU A 202 -10.21 13.18 4.15
C LEU A 202 -9.96 12.03 3.16
N LEU A 203 -10.60 10.90 3.40
CA LEU A 203 -10.69 9.80 2.45
C LEU A 203 -12.04 9.91 1.74
N LEU A 204 -11.99 10.23 0.45
CA LEU A 204 -13.17 10.45 -0.37
C LEU A 204 -13.36 9.25 -1.31
N TYR A 205 -14.39 8.48 -1.03
CA TYR A 205 -14.76 7.28 -1.78
C TYR A 205 -15.72 7.59 -2.91
N ASP A 206 -15.66 6.80 -3.96
CA ASP A 206 -16.65 6.80 -5.03
C ASP A 206 -18.04 6.36 -4.54
N CYS A 207 -19.08 6.74 -5.27
CA CYS A 207 -20.47 6.48 -4.89
C CYS A 207 -20.80 4.99 -4.76
N ASP A 208 -20.14 4.11 -5.53
CA ASP A 208 -20.36 2.67 -5.50
C ASP A 208 -19.64 1.96 -4.34
N ALA A 209 -18.76 2.62 -3.63
CA ALA A 209 -18.14 2.07 -2.43
C ALA A 209 -19.14 1.93 -1.27
N LYS A 210 -20.25 2.70 -1.28
CA LYS A 210 -21.31 2.66 -0.26
C LYS A 210 -20.79 2.74 1.18
N LYS A 211 -19.73 3.54 1.39
CA LYS A 211 -19.11 3.72 2.71
C LYS A 211 -19.93 4.67 3.56
N PRO A 212 -20.22 4.32 4.83
CA PRO A 212 -20.81 5.27 5.76
C PRO A 212 -19.82 6.39 6.08
N SER A 213 -20.33 7.60 6.26
CA SER A 213 -19.51 8.71 6.76
C SER A 213 -19.00 8.41 8.16
N ALA A 214 -17.74 8.70 8.42
CA ALA A 214 -17.10 8.52 9.71
C ALA A 214 -16.12 9.66 10.01
N ASP A 215 -15.94 9.93 11.29
CA ASP A 215 -14.99 10.92 11.81
C ASP A 215 -14.21 10.29 12.97
N TYR A 216 -12.91 10.22 12.83
CA TYR A 216 -12.00 9.66 13.82
C TYR A 216 -11.20 10.79 14.47
N PHE A 217 -11.63 11.17 15.67
CA PHE A 217 -10.97 12.14 16.55
C PHE A 217 -10.72 13.51 15.90
N GLY A 218 -11.58 13.93 14.96
CA GLY A 218 -11.46 15.21 14.27
C GLY A 218 -10.26 15.33 13.32
N LYS A 219 -9.55 14.23 13.04
CA LYS A 219 -8.36 14.23 12.16
C LYS A 219 -8.49 13.37 10.92
N LEU A 220 -9.22 12.26 10.98
CA LEU A 220 -9.47 11.40 9.83
C LEU A 220 -10.96 11.40 9.52
N PHE A 221 -11.30 11.83 8.33
CA PHE A 221 -12.67 11.92 7.82
C PHE A 221 -12.86 10.92 6.69
N VAL A 222 -13.97 10.21 6.72
CA VAL A 222 -14.38 9.29 5.64
C VAL A 222 -15.68 9.83 5.06
N ARG A 223 -15.72 10.08 3.78
CA ARG A 223 -16.91 10.51 3.04
C ARG A 223 -17.04 9.68 1.77
N CYS A 224 -18.27 9.53 1.30
CA CYS A 224 -18.57 8.89 0.04
C CYS A 224 -19.25 9.91 -0.87
N ILE A 225 -18.85 9.99 -2.11
CA ILE A 225 -19.51 10.81 -3.13
C ILE A 225 -20.95 10.30 -3.26
N PRO A 226 -21.97 11.17 -3.19
CA PRO A 226 -23.34 10.74 -3.40
C PRO A 226 -23.55 10.31 -4.86
N GLN A 227 -24.43 9.34 -5.08
CA GLN A 227 -24.83 8.96 -6.42
C GLN A 227 -25.69 10.06 -7.02
N SER A 228 -25.39 10.47 -8.26
CA SER A 228 -26.18 11.45 -9.00
C SER A 228 -27.52 10.85 -9.40
N GLU A 229 -28.58 11.58 -9.17
CA GLU A 229 -29.94 11.20 -9.62
C GLU A 229 -30.18 11.48 -11.10
N THR A 230 -29.33 12.29 -11.72
CA THR A 230 -29.50 12.75 -13.12
C THR A 230 -28.69 11.95 -14.12
N ASN A 231 -27.67 11.20 -13.67
CA ASN A 231 -26.82 10.42 -14.56
C ASN A 231 -27.20 8.92 -14.54
N GLU A 232 -28.02 8.53 -15.52
CA GLU A 232 -28.42 7.13 -15.72
C GLU A 232 -27.38 6.31 -16.51
N LYS A 233 -26.46 6.98 -17.26
CA LYS A 233 -25.47 6.29 -18.10
C LYS A 233 -24.33 5.70 -17.27
N ILE A 234 -23.83 6.46 -16.30
CA ILE A 234 -22.70 6.05 -15.46
C ILE A 234 -23.13 6.18 -14.00
N THR A 235 -23.21 5.03 -13.33
CA THR A 235 -23.68 4.90 -11.94
C THR A 235 -22.55 4.59 -10.95
N ARG A 236 -21.31 4.54 -11.42
CA ARG A 236 -20.10 4.20 -10.63
C ARG A 236 -18.99 5.21 -10.90
N GLY A 237 -18.11 5.35 -9.91
CA GLY A 237 -16.98 6.26 -10.02
C GLY A 237 -17.39 7.73 -9.84
N ILE A 238 -16.41 8.61 -9.85
CA ILE A 238 -16.62 10.06 -9.80
C ILE A 238 -17.30 10.58 -11.07
N GLU A 239 -17.17 9.87 -12.19
CA GLU A 239 -17.80 10.22 -13.47
C GLU A 239 -19.32 10.24 -13.38
N ASN A 240 -19.92 9.63 -12.36
CA ASN A 240 -21.37 9.74 -12.12
C ASN A 240 -21.83 11.19 -11.88
N LEU A 241 -20.94 12.08 -11.45
CA LEU A 241 -21.23 13.50 -11.24
C LEU A 241 -21.24 14.34 -12.51
N LEU A 242 -20.74 13.79 -13.62
CA LEU A 242 -20.80 14.44 -14.93
C LEU A 242 -22.21 14.36 -15.53
N PRO A 243 -22.64 15.33 -16.35
CA PRO A 243 -23.93 15.26 -17.05
C PRO A 243 -23.92 14.14 -18.12
N PRO A 244 -25.08 13.52 -18.42
CA PRO A 244 -25.14 12.37 -19.32
C PRO A 244 -24.73 12.63 -20.78
N ASP A 245 -24.77 13.86 -21.22
CA ASP A 245 -24.47 14.30 -22.60
C ASP A 245 -22.97 14.25 -22.95
N VAL A 246 -22.09 14.33 -21.95
CA VAL A 246 -20.62 14.24 -22.19
C VAL A 246 -20.15 12.82 -22.55
N PHE A 247 -20.96 11.79 -22.32
CA PHE A 247 -20.61 10.41 -22.62
C PHE A 247 -20.92 10.06 -24.08
N GLU A 248 -20.06 10.51 -24.97
CA GLU A 248 -20.15 10.24 -26.41
C GLU A 248 -19.54 8.86 -26.74
N ASP A 249 -19.98 8.26 -27.87
CA ASP A 249 -19.58 6.89 -28.28
C ASP A 249 -18.07 6.74 -28.48
N HIS A 250 -17.35 7.80 -28.88
CA HIS A 250 -15.90 7.74 -29.10
C HIS A 250 -15.08 7.54 -27.81
N PHE A 251 -15.66 7.85 -26.64
CA PHE A 251 -15.04 7.58 -25.34
C PHE A 251 -15.20 6.13 -24.88
N TYR A 252 -15.80 5.26 -25.68
CA TYR A 252 -15.93 3.85 -25.38
C TYR A 252 -15.03 3.00 -26.26
N GLU A 253 -14.54 1.91 -25.70
CA GLU A 253 -13.83 0.84 -26.42
C GLU A 253 -14.54 -0.49 -26.21
N ASP A 254 -14.56 -1.32 -27.25
CA ASP A 254 -15.11 -2.67 -27.17
C ASP A 254 -14.02 -3.63 -26.64
N ILE A 255 -14.29 -4.22 -25.49
CA ILE A 255 -13.40 -5.23 -24.88
C ILE A 255 -14.05 -6.60 -24.98
N SER A 256 -13.29 -7.58 -25.45
CA SER A 256 -13.72 -8.98 -25.45
C SER A 256 -13.70 -9.54 -24.02
N THR A 257 -14.83 -10.09 -23.59
CA THR A 257 -14.90 -10.81 -22.32
C THR A 257 -14.35 -12.25 -22.48
N PRO A 258 -13.89 -12.91 -21.41
CA PRO A 258 -13.41 -14.30 -21.44
C PRO A 258 -14.44 -15.28 -22.03
N ASP A 259 -15.73 -14.95 -21.96
CA ASP A 259 -16.85 -15.74 -22.47
C ASP A 259 -17.15 -15.46 -23.96
N GLY A 260 -16.31 -14.64 -24.64
CA GLY A 260 -16.47 -14.28 -26.05
C GLY A 260 -17.50 -13.18 -26.32
N GLY A 261 -18.03 -12.52 -25.30
CA GLY A 261 -18.88 -11.33 -25.42
C GLY A 261 -18.07 -10.05 -25.67
N LEU A 262 -18.76 -9.01 -26.18
CA LEU A 262 -18.21 -7.66 -26.28
C LEU A 262 -18.86 -6.77 -25.21
N VAL A 263 -18.04 -6.06 -24.43
CA VAL A 263 -18.50 -5.09 -23.44
C VAL A 263 -17.87 -3.73 -23.75
N LYS A 264 -18.68 -2.67 -23.78
CA LYS A 264 -18.21 -1.31 -23.94
C LYS A 264 -17.59 -0.84 -22.62
N LYS A 265 -16.31 -0.47 -22.64
CA LYS A 265 -15.58 0.12 -21.51
C LYS A 265 -15.31 1.59 -21.77
N LEU A 266 -15.58 2.41 -20.75
CA LEU A 266 -15.30 3.84 -20.80
C LEU A 266 -13.78 4.09 -20.71
N LYS A 267 -13.25 4.89 -21.61
CA LYS A 267 -11.87 5.39 -21.61
C LYS A 267 -11.76 6.60 -20.68
N LYS A 268 -11.76 6.31 -19.37
CA LYS A 268 -11.84 7.31 -18.30
C LYS A 268 -10.80 8.43 -18.45
N ARG A 269 -9.55 8.09 -18.77
CA ARG A 269 -8.46 9.07 -18.90
C ARG A 269 -8.66 10.01 -20.09
N GLU A 270 -9.11 9.50 -21.24
CA GLU A 270 -9.41 10.32 -22.43
C GLU A 270 -10.56 11.29 -22.13
N LEU A 271 -11.65 10.79 -21.55
CA LEU A 271 -12.79 11.60 -21.13
C LEU A 271 -12.36 12.68 -20.12
N CYS A 272 -11.59 12.32 -19.09
CA CYS A 272 -11.12 13.26 -18.09
C CYS A 272 -10.29 14.39 -18.71
N ASN A 273 -9.38 14.06 -19.62
CA ASN A 273 -8.55 15.06 -20.29
C ASN A 273 -9.38 16.00 -21.14
N ASP A 274 -10.37 15.49 -21.86
CA ASP A 274 -11.25 16.30 -22.75
C ASP A 274 -12.14 17.24 -21.93
N ILE A 275 -12.86 16.72 -20.94
CA ILE A 275 -13.74 17.50 -20.06
C ILE A 275 -12.97 18.58 -19.28
N CYS A 276 -11.78 18.24 -18.75
CA CYS A 276 -10.94 19.22 -18.06
C CYS A 276 -10.39 20.29 -19.02
N ALA A 277 -10.08 19.94 -20.29
CA ALA A 277 -9.63 20.90 -21.29
C ALA A 277 -10.73 21.87 -21.71
N GLN A 278 -11.99 21.42 -21.78
CA GLN A 278 -13.15 22.28 -22.10
C GLN A 278 -13.44 23.30 -20.98
N HIS A 279 -13.10 22.99 -19.74
CA HIS A 279 -13.23 23.87 -18.58
C HIS A 279 -14.62 24.55 -18.45
N THR A 280 -15.69 23.79 -18.72
CA THR A 280 -17.06 24.31 -18.79
C THR A 280 -17.82 24.08 -17.50
N LEU A 281 -18.38 25.14 -16.91
CA LEU A 281 -19.11 25.07 -15.63
C LEU A 281 -20.23 24.02 -15.64
N ALA A 282 -20.98 23.91 -16.75
CA ALA A 282 -22.08 22.95 -16.87
C ALA A 282 -21.63 21.49 -16.69
N HIS A 283 -20.41 21.14 -17.08
CA HIS A 283 -19.89 19.79 -16.92
C HIS A 283 -19.57 19.45 -15.46
N PHE A 284 -19.27 20.44 -14.64
CA PHE A 284 -18.87 20.24 -13.24
C PHE A 284 -19.96 20.55 -12.21
N GLU A 285 -21.16 20.93 -12.62
CA GLU A 285 -22.23 21.33 -11.68
C GLU A 285 -22.54 20.24 -10.65
N GLY A 286 -22.49 18.95 -11.04
CA GLY A 286 -22.68 17.83 -10.13
C GLY A 286 -21.60 17.71 -9.04
N PHE A 287 -20.42 18.27 -9.25
CA PHE A 287 -19.31 18.24 -8.27
C PHE A 287 -19.53 19.20 -7.09
N ARG A 288 -20.53 20.09 -7.14
CA ARG A 288 -20.88 20.95 -6.01
C ARG A 288 -21.19 20.16 -4.72
N VAL A 289 -21.65 18.93 -4.85
CA VAL A 289 -21.96 18.05 -3.71
C VAL A 289 -20.72 17.69 -2.87
N VAL A 290 -19.52 17.82 -3.44
CA VAL A 290 -18.26 17.53 -2.77
C VAL A 290 -17.71 18.75 -2.01
N ILE A 291 -18.06 19.96 -2.43
CA ILE A 291 -17.53 21.20 -1.86
C ILE A 291 -17.69 21.30 -0.35
N PRO A 292 -18.87 20.96 0.25
CA PRO A 292 -19.04 21.02 1.70
C PRO A 292 -18.04 20.14 2.48
N PHE A 293 -17.62 19.00 1.91
CA PHE A 293 -16.64 18.13 2.55
C PHE A 293 -15.25 18.76 2.57
N LEU A 294 -14.91 19.50 1.50
CA LEU A 294 -13.64 20.20 1.38
C LEU A 294 -13.61 21.44 2.29
N ASP A 295 -14.72 22.18 2.34
CA ASP A 295 -14.87 23.32 3.26
C ASP A 295 -14.79 22.88 4.72
N GLU A 296 -15.42 21.75 5.09
CA GLU A 296 -15.32 21.18 6.42
C GLU A 296 -13.84 20.84 6.75
N LEU A 297 -13.12 20.26 5.80
CA LEU A 297 -11.72 19.89 5.99
C LEU A 297 -10.82 21.13 6.12
N ALA A 298 -11.05 22.17 5.31
CA ALA A 298 -10.26 23.40 5.32
C ALA A 298 -10.49 24.25 6.59
N ASN A 299 -11.76 24.37 7.05
CA ASN A 299 -12.17 25.35 8.06
C ASN A 299 -12.21 24.81 9.50
N LYS A 300 -12.12 23.50 9.75
CA LYS A 300 -12.05 22.98 11.13
C LYS A 300 -10.73 23.41 11.78
N THR A 301 -10.76 24.40 12.62
CA THR A 301 -9.67 24.72 13.56
C THR A 301 -9.48 23.57 14.55
N ASP A 302 -8.26 23.20 14.87
CA ASP A 302 -7.95 22.20 15.91
C ASP A 302 -8.65 22.59 17.23
N SER A 303 -9.65 21.81 17.63
CA SER A 303 -10.43 22.03 18.85
C SER A 303 -9.61 21.86 20.15
N LYS A 304 -8.30 21.78 20.08
CA LYS A 304 -7.41 21.76 21.25
C LYS A 304 -7.09 23.12 21.83
N SER A 305 -7.17 24.22 21.06
CA SER A 305 -6.94 25.57 21.59
C SER A 305 -8.11 26.08 22.46
N VAL A 306 -9.34 25.67 22.16
CA VAL A 306 -10.53 26.17 22.89
C VAL A 306 -10.71 25.50 24.26
N LYS A 307 -10.20 24.27 24.47
CA LYS A 307 -10.31 23.61 25.79
C LYS A 307 -9.21 24.02 26.78
N VAL A 308 -8.06 24.49 26.32
CA VAL A 308 -6.98 24.95 27.21
C VAL A 308 -7.32 26.34 27.75
N GLU A 309 -7.84 27.25 26.93
CA GLU A 309 -8.28 28.58 27.41
C GLU A 309 -9.45 28.47 28.39
N GLN A 310 -10.42 27.59 28.21
CA GLN A 310 -11.54 27.40 29.17
C GLN A 310 -11.11 26.74 30.50
N ILE A 311 -10.06 25.93 30.51
CA ILE A 311 -9.51 25.34 31.74
C ILE A 311 -8.65 26.34 32.49
N GLU A 312 -7.91 27.21 31.82
CA GLU A 312 -7.11 28.27 32.44
C GLU A 312 -8.00 29.37 32.99
N GLU A 313 -9.11 29.73 32.32
CA GLU A 313 -10.07 30.72 32.81
C GLU A 313 -10.85 30.21 34.03
N GLN A 314 -11.19 28.90 34.09
CA GLN A 314 -11.83 28.29 35.25
C GLN A 314 -10.86 28.11 36.44
N ALA A 315 -9.58 27.93 36.20
CA ALA A 315 -8.57 27.86 37.24
C ALA A 315 -8.20 29.24 37.86
N ALA A 316 -8.44 30.30 37.11
CA ALA A 316 -8.19 31.70 37.59
C ALA A 316 -9.34 32.23 38.46
N VAL A 317 -10.51 31.63 38.44
CA VAL A 317 -11.71 32.03 39.24
C VAL A 317 -11.72 31.37 40.64
N ILE A 318 -10.85 30.39 40.90
CA ILE A 318 -10.78 29.65 42.19
C ILE A 318 -9.55 30.10 43.03
N LYS A 319 -8.89 31.17 42.67
CA LYS A 319 -7.91 31.86 43.52
C LYS A 319 -8.45 33.23 43.94
#